data_042dce3c1e226b56bd348d39f14d168b
#
_entry.id   042dce3c1e226b56bd348d39f14d168b
#
_cell.length_a   1.000
_cell.length_b   1.000
_cell.length_c   1.000
_cell.angle_alpha   90.00
_cell.angle_beta   90.00
_cell.angle_gamma   90.00
#
_symmetry.space_group_name_H-M   'P 1'
#
loop_
_entity.id
_entity.type
_entity.pdbx_description
1 polymer ?
#
loop_
_entity_poly.entity_id
_entity_poly.type
_entity_poly.pdbx_seq_one_letter_code
_entity_poly.pdbx_strand_id
1 'polypeptide(L)'
;MRAYGRGISPSPSKAGEVSIPLFSLFLALAARIVSSKMTTESALSAPTAKICHSIAEIEAADWDRCADGSGVYNPFTRHAFLSALETSGSVGESTGWRPFHVAVEHGDQYIGVVPMYLKSHSQGEYVFDYAWADAWHRAGQNYYPKLQSSIPFTPATCPKLLCASGSDDDKNLLLSACLQVAEQAKVSSMHMTFLPRGQWEDAAEAGLLQRMDQQFHWHNAGYRTFDEFLQQLSSKKRKNLRRERRDALANDIEIEWLTGQDLTESVWDAFYAFYLDTGSRKWGSPYLTRGFFSDLSASMAEDTLLIMAKRDGRYIAGALNFIGGDTLFGRNWGCIEDHRFLHFEVCYYQAIDYAITRGLKRVEAGAQGGHKVVRGYLPEPTYSAHWIADPGFRDAVSRFLDEERSYVEEDIAHVEQHSPFNATIDLTSIRGR
;
A
#
# COMPACT_ATOMS: atom_id res chain seq x y z
N MET A 1 -12.95 -55.82 0.38
CA MET A 1 -14.41 -55.85 0.62
C MET A 1 -14.91 -54.49 1.09
N ARG A 2 -15.93 -54.02 0.38
CA ARG A 2 -16.80 -52.84 0.59
C ARG A 2 -16.27 -51.43 0.21
N ALA A 3 -16.80 -51.08 -0.94
CA ALA A 3 -17.01 -49.75 -1.51
C ALA A 3 -18.10 -48.97 -0.72
N TYR A 4 -18.08 -47.64 -0.92
CA TYR A 4 -19.17 -46.64 -0.94
C TYR A 4 -18.56 -45.28 -0.54
N GLY A 5 -18.81 -44.17 -1.18
CA GLY A 5 -19.91 -43.79 -2.02
C GLY A 5 -19.58 -42.45 -2.72
N ARG A 6 -20.19 -42.26 -3.85
CA ARG A 6 -20.14 -41.01 -4.63
C ARG A 6 -20.86 -39.89 -3.89
N GLY A 7 -20.18 -38.79 -3.60
CA GLY A 7 -20.77 -37.54 -3.16
C GLY A 7 -20.91 -36.59 -4.32
N ILE A 8 -22.10 -36.13 -4.57
CA ILE A 8 -22.59 -35.24 -5.63
C ILE A 8 -21.97 -33.86 -5.39
N SER A 9 -21.29 -33.30 -6.40
CA SER A 9 -20.89 -31.90 -6.44
C SER A 9 -22.12 -31.00 -6.57
N PRO A 10 -22.31 -29.97 -5.73
CA PRO A 10 -23.30 -28.97 -6.01
C PRO A 10 -22.80 -28.03 -7.11
N SER A 11 -23.64 -27.80 -8.10
CA SER A 11 -23.46 -26.80 -9.15
C SER A 11 -23.30 -25.40 -8.53
N PRO A 12 -22.50 -24.48 -9.13
CA PRO A 12 -22.40 -23.12 -8.64
C PRO A 12 -23.74 -22.42 -8.79
N SER A 13 -24.33 -22.02 -7.67
CA SER A 13 -25.44 -21.11 -7.65
C SER A 13 -24.97 -19.74 -8.14
N LYS A 14 -25.71 -19.17 -9.09
CA LYS A 14 -25.53 -17.79 -9.57
C LYS A 14 -25.43 -16.87 -8.34
N ALA A 15 -24.29 -16.21 -8.17
CA ALA A 15 -24.13 -15.14 -7.21
C ALA A 15 -25.13 -14.03 -7.57
N GLY A 16 -26.10 -13.78 -6.70
CA GLY A 16 -27.04 -12.68 -6.88
C GLY A 16 -26.31 -11.36 -6.68
N GLU A 17 -26.46 -10.45 -7.61
CA GLU A 17 -26.07 -9.05 -7.45
C GLU A 17 -26.75 -8.49 -6.20
N VAL A 18 -25.99 -8.10 -5.18
CA VAL A 18 -26.50 -7.39 -4.01
C VAL A 18 -26.32 -5.90 -4.28
N SER A 19 -27.37 -5.27 -4.81
CA SER A 19 -27.44 -3.81 -4.96
C SER A 19 -28.06 -3.20 -3.70
N ILE A 20 -27.37 -2.25 -3.10
CA ILE A 20 -27.76 -1.59 -1.83
C ILE A 20 -28.16 -0.14 -2.13
N PRO A 21 -29.43 0.28 -1.98
CA PRO A 21 -29.81 1.68 -2.12
C PRO A 21 -29.36 2.52 -0.92
N LEU A 22 -28.64 3.60 -1.17
CA LEU A 22 -28.09 4.53 -0.16
C LEU A 22 -29.14 5.55 0.34
N PHE A 23 -30.37 5.13 0.62
CA PHE A 23 -31.53 6.02 0.84
C PHE A 23 -31.55 6.81 2.16
N SER A 24 -30.85 6.38 3.20
CA SER A 24 -31.00 6.97 4.54
C SER A 24 -30.06 8.17 4.85
N LEU A 25 -28.96 8.32 4.14
CA LEU A 25 -28.03 9.44 4.36
C LEU A 25 -28.35 10.69 3.53
N PHE A 26 -29.12 10.55 2.43
CA PHE A 26 -29.52 11.67 1.58
C PHE A 26 -30.41 12.69 2.31
N LEU A 27 -31.16 12.30 3.32
CA LEU A 27 -32.04 13.20 4.08
C LEU A 27 -31.28 14.18 5.00
N ALA A 28 -30.08 13.82 5.45
CA ALA A 28 -29.27 14.71 6.28
C ALA A 28 -28.42 15.70 5.47
N LEU A 29 -27.97 15.29 4.28
CA LEU A 29 -27.20 16.14 3.38
C LEU A 29 -28.08 17.03 2.49
N ALA A 30 -29.25 16.55 2.07
CA ALA A 30 -30.20 17.30 1.24
C ALA A 30 -30.83 18.50 1.96
N ALA A 31 -30.85 18.53 3.30
CA ALA A 31 -31.34 19.66 4.06
C ALA A 31 -30.43 20.91 3.99
N ARG A 32 -29.21 20.79 3.47
CA ARG A 32 -28.26 21.90 3.30
C ARG A 32 -28.18 22.49 1.88
N ILE A 33 -28.77 21.88 0.86
CA ILE A 33 -28.61 22.25 -0.57
C ILE A 33 -29.89 22.73 -1.23
N VAL A 34 -30.98 22.95 -0.56
CA VAL A 34 -32.22 23.51 -1.18
C VAL A 34 -32.18 25.02 -1.14
N SER A 35 -31.45 25.63 -2.07
CA SER A 35 -31.78 26.91 -2.67
C SER A 35 -31.04 27.16 -3.96
N SER A 36 -31.43 26.51 -5.04
CA SER A 36 -31.22 26.99 -6.40
C SER A 36 -32.10 26.19 -7.37
N LYS A 37 -32.88 26.90 -8.18
CA LYS A 37 -33.84 26.41 -9.15
C LYS A 37 -33.25 25.33 -10.07
N MET A 38 -33.81 24.13 -10.06
CA MET A 38 -33.59 23.10 -11.09
C MET A 38 -34.89 22.89 -11.89
N THR A 39 -34.74 23.03 -13.18
CA THR A 39 -35.70 22.62 -14.19
C THR A 39 -35.82 21.08 -14.24
N THR A 40 -37.05 20.61 -14.32
CA THR A 40 -37.47 19.24 -14.50
C THR A 40 -36.91 18.62 -15.76
N GLU A 41 -36.07 17.54 -15.59
CA GLU A 41 -36.10 16.35 -16.47
C GLU A 41 -35.00 15.36 -16.00
N SER A 42 -35.37 14.08 -15.95
CA SER A 42 -34.62 12.91 -15.49
C SER A 42 -34.78 12.60 -14.01
N ALA A 43 -35.57 11.56 -13.73
CA ALA A 43 -35.53 10.86 -12.45
C ALA A 43 -34.16 10.18 -12.29
N LEU A 44 -33.17 10.92 -11.79
CA LEU A 44 -31.84 10.40 -11.47
C LEU A 44 -31.98 9.31 -10.42
N SER A 45 -31.66 8.07 -10.77
CA SER A 45 -31.54 6.97 -9.80
C SER A 45 -30.53 7.38 -8.71
N ALA A 46 -30.86 7.11 -7.46
CA ALA A 46 -29.92 7.36 -6.35
C ALA A 46 -28.63 6.53 -6.57
N PRO A 47 -27.46 7.04 -6.15
CA PRO A 47 -26.24 6.26 -6.18
C PRO A 47 -26.40 4.92 -5.44
N THR A 48 -25.86 3.85 -6.00
CA THR A 48 -25.92 2.50 -5.43
C THR A 48 -24.51 1.97 -5.16
N ALA A 49 -24.35 1.28 -4.02
CA ALA A 49 -23.12 0.59 -3.71
C ALA A 49 -23.20 -0.87 -4.17
N LYS A 50 -22.13 -1.35 -4.80
CA LYS A 50 -21.95 -2.71 -5.29
C LYS A 50 -20.70 -3.32 -4.67
N ILE A 51 -20.77 -4.61 -4.32
CA ILE A 51 -19.62 -5.39 -3.88
C ILE A 51 -19.13 -6.22 -5.06
N CYS A 52 -17.86 -6.06 -5.41
CA CYS A 52 -17.19 -6.84 -6.44
C CYS A 52 -16.24 -7.85 -5.79
N HIS A 53 -16.38 -9.12 -6.17
CA HIS A 53 -15.60 -10.24 -5.63
C HIS A 53 -14.34 -10.56 -6.45
N SER A 54 -14.10 -9.78 -7.49
CA SER A 54 -12.87 -9.73 -8.27
C SER A 54 -12.70 -8.36 -8.87
N ILE A 55 -11.45 -7.91 -9.03
CA ILE A 55 -11.14 -6.68 -9.76
C ILE A 55 -11.62 -6.75 -11.22
N ALA A 56 -11.67 -7.95 -11.79
CA ALA A 56 -12.15 -8.19 -13.16
C ALA A 56 -13.65 -7.92 -13.39
N GLU A 57 -14.43 -7.70 -12.30
CA GLU A 57 -15.84 -7.27 -12.42
C GLU A 57 -16.00 -5.79 -12.79
N ILE A 58 -14.89 -5.01 -12.75
CA ILE A 58 -14.85 -3.60 -13.12
C ILE A 58 -13.86 -3.46 -14.27
N GLU A 59 -14.30 -2.82 -15.37
CA GLU A 59 -13.41 -2.56 -16.50
C GLU A 59 -12.19 -1.72 -16.08
N ALA A 60 -11.01 -2.07 -16.59
CA ALA A 60 -9.75 -1.42 -16.22
C ALA A 60 -9.80 0.10 -16.43
N ALA A 61 -10.43 0.55 -17.53
CA ALA A 61 -10.56 1.98 -17.82
C ALA A 61 -11.42 2.73 -16.79
N ASP A 62 -12.45 2.09 -16.25
CA ASP A 62 -13.33 2.69 -15.25
C ASP A 62 -12.67 2.74 -13.88
N TRP A 63 -12.00 1.65 -13.48
CA TRP A 63 -11.22 1.62 -12.25
C TRP A 63 -10.12 2.69 -12.28
N ASP A 64 -9.33 2.71 -13.35
CA ASP A 64 -8.19 3.61 -13.49
C ASP A 64 -8.63 5.08 -13.59
N ARG A 65 -9.77 5.38 -14.21
CA ARG A 65 -10.37 6.72 -14.18
C ARG A 65 -10.66 7.18 -12.75
N CYS A 66 -11.14 6.29 -11.87
CA CYS A 66 -11.33 6.61 -10.44
C CYS A 66 -9.99 6.78 -9.73
N ALA A 67 -8.99 5.98 -10.03
CA ALA A 67 -7.65 6.10 -9.45
C ALA A 67 -6.95 7.41 -9.85
N ASP A 68 -7.14 7.86 -11.10
CA ASP A 68 -6.58 9.11 -11.63
C ASP A 68 -7.16 10.37 -10.96
N GLY A 69 -8.40 10.31 -10.46
CA GLY A 69 -9.03 11.41 -9.74
C GLY A 69 -8.32 11.82 -8.44
N SER A 70 -7.37 11.02 -7.96
CA SER A 70 -6.48 11.38 -6.84
C SER A 70 -5.40 12.41 -7.21
N GLY A 71 -5.18 12.67 -8.50
CA GLY A 71 -4.27 13.69 -9.03
C GLY A 71 -2.79 13.30 -9.10
N VAL A 72 -2.35 12.28 -8.38
CA VAL A 72 -0.95 11.78 -8.43
C VAL A 72 -0.96 10.30 -8.81
N TYR A 73 -0.25 9.98 -9.88
CA TYR A 73 -0.11 8.60 -10.34
C TYR A 73 0.52 7.72 -9.27
N ASN A 74 -0.17 6.63 -8.94
CA ASN A 74 0.33 5.63 -8.00
C ASN A 74 0.15 4.22 -8.62
N PRO A 75 1.24 3.45 -8.81
CA PRO A 75 1.17 2.15 -9.49
C PRO A 75 0.33 1.12 -8.73
N PHE A 76 0.24 1.24 -7.41
CA PHE A 76 -0.46 0.27 -6.56
C PHE A 76 -1.98 0.41 -6.59
N THR A 77 -2.50 1.57 -6.98
CA THR A 77 -3.95 1.79 -7.12
C THR A 77 -4.47 1.43 -8.51
N ARG A 78 -3.60 1.05 -9.44
CA ARG A 78 -3.99 0.69 -10.82
C ARG A 78 -4.67 -0.68 -10.86
N HIS A 79 -5.66 -0.79 -11.75
CA HIS A 79 -6.33 -2.06 -12.03
C HIS A 79 -5.32 -3.17 -12.35
N ALA A 80 -4.31 -2.88 -13.17
CA ALA A 80 -3.28 -3.83 -13.57
C ALA A 80 -2.52 -4.44 -12.39
N PHE A 81 -2.17 -3.63 -11.36
CA PHE A 81 -1.48 -4.13 -10.17
C PHE A 81 -2.36 -5.07 -9.35
N LEU A 82 -3.60 -4.67 -9.10
CA LEU A 82 -4.55 -5.48 -8.32
C LEU A 82 -4.94 -6.75 -9.08
N SER A 83 -5.12 -6.65 -10.41
CA SER A 83 -5.38 -7.78 -11.29
C SER A 83 -4.22 -8.79 -11.24
N ALA A 84 -2.95 -8.34 -11.32
CA ALA A 84 -1.80 -9.21 -11.21
C ALA A 84 -1.76 -9.98 -9.87
N LEU A 85 -2.18 -9.36 -8.77
CA LEU A 85 -2.28 -10.03 -7.46
C LEU A 85 -3.36 -11.13 -7.46
N GLU A 86 -4.52 -10.87 -8.07
CA GLU A 86 -5.65 -11.82 -8.12
C GLU A 86 -5.38 -12.95 -9.13
N THR A 87 -4.99 -12.62 -10.37
CA THR A 87 -4.79 -13.60 -11.44
C THR A 87 -3.66 -14.57 -11.13
N SER A 88 -2.59 -14.09 -10.50
CA SER A 88 -1.48 -14.94 -10.07
C SER A 88 -1.81 -15.85 -8.88
N GLY A 89 -2.97 -15.67 -8.23
CA GLY A 89 -3.33 -16.37 -6.99
C GLY A 89 -2.53 -15.94 -5.76
N SER A 90 -1.82 -14.80 -5.83
CA SER A 90 -1.17 -14.19 -4.65
C SER A 90 -2.22 -13.65 -3.66
N VAL A 91 -3.39 -13.25 -4.18
CA VAL A 91 -4.56 -12.78 -3.47
C VAL A 91 -5.76 -13.64 -3.85
N GLY A 92 -6.56 -14.05 -2.86
CA GLY A 92 -7.74 -14.89 -3.06
C GLY A 92 -8.22 -15.51 -1.75
N GLU A 93 -9.23 -16.37 -1.83
CA GLU A 93 -9.82 -17.03 -0.65
C GLU A 93 -8.81 -17.94 0.06
N SER A 94 -7.99 -18.68 -0.70
CA SER A 94 -6.98 -19.61 -0.16
C SER A 94 -5.86 -18.91 0.61
N THR A 95 -5.60 -17.64 0.30
CA THR A 95 -4.58 -16.82 0.96
C THR A 95 -5.15 -15.96 2.10
N GLY A 96 -6.46 -16.06 2.37
CA GLY A 96 -7.14 -15.25 3.37
C GLY A 96 -7.30 -13.76 3.02
N TRP A 97 -7.09 -13.40 1.76
CA TRP A 97 -7.31 -12.09 1.17
C TRP A 97 -8.42 -12.19 0.11
N ARG A 98 -9.66 -12.40 0.52
CA ARG A 98 -10.77 -12.52 -0.44
C ARG A 98 -11.18 -11.15 -0.95
N PRO A 99 -11.12 -10.87 -2.29
CA PRO A 99 -11.57 -9.62 -2.85
C PRO A 99 -13.00 -9.28 -2.45
N PHE A 100 -13.22 -8.04 -2.07
CA PHE A 100 -14.50 -7.54 -1.58
C PHE A 100 -14.59 -6.03 -1.90
N HIS A 101 -14.22 -5.67 -3.13
CA HIS A 101 -14.12 -4.28 -3.56
C HIS A 101 -15.48 -3.60 -3.49
N VAL A 102 -15.48 -2.35 -3.04
CA VAL A 102 -16.68 -1.53 -3.00
C VAL A 102 -16.66 -0.58 -4.19
N ALA A 103 -17.70 -0.60 -5.00
CA ALA A 103 -17.91 0.34 -6.09
C ALA A 103 -19.20 1.12 -5.85
N VAL A 104 -19.20 2.42 -6.13
CA VAL A 104 -20.40 3.26 -6.09
C VAL A 104 -20.70 3.75 -7.51
N GLU A 105 -21.91 3.43 -7.97
CA GLU A 105 -22.40 3.73 -9.31
C GLU A 105 -23.51 4.78 -9.25
N HIS A 106 -23.58 5.62 -10.31
CA HIS A 106 -24.69 6.52 -10.56
C HIS A 106 -25.06 6.45 -12.05
N GLY A 107 -26.21 5.85 -12.35
CA GLY A 107 -26.52 5.44 -13.72
C GLY A 107 -25.55 4.38 -14.21
N ASP A 108 -24.98 4.58 -15.39
CA ASP A 108 -24.02 3.66 -15.99
C ASP A 108 -22.55 4.02 -15.70
N GLN A 109 -22.28 4.88 -14.72
CA GLN A 109 -20.93 5.34 -14.42
C GLN A 109 -20.54 5.10 -12.96
N TYR A 110 -19.31 4.67 -12.75
CA TYR A 110 -18.72 4.62 -11.41
C TYR A 110 -18.38 6.03 -10.92
N ILE A 111 -18.94 6.42 -9.79
CA ILE A 111 -18.52 7.61 -9.02
C ILE A 111 -17.14 7.34 -8.44
N GLY A 112 -16.96 6.14 -7.87
CA GLY A 112 -15.69 5.74 -7.31
C GLY A 112 -15.65 4.29 -6.87
N VAL A 113 -14.42 3.84 -6.52
CA VAL A 113 -14.12 2.47 -6.12
C VAL A 113 -13.18 2.44 -4.91
N VAL A 114 -13.26 1.37 -4.13
CA VAL A 114 -12.40 1.15 -2.95
C VAL A 114 -11.81 -0.25 -3.01
N PRO A 115 -10.49 -0.40 -3.10
CA PRO A 115 -9.85 -1.70 -2.95
C PRO A 115 -10.07 -2.21 -1.54
N MET A 116 -10.83 -3.30 -1.41
CA MET A 116 -11.21 -3.89 -0.14
C MET A 116 -11.15 -5.41 -0.19
N TYR A 117 -10.86 -6.02 0.96
CA TYR A 117 -10.71 -7.47 1.10
C TYR A 117 -11.41 -7.94 2.37
N LEU A 118 -12.06 -9.09 2.30
CA LEU A 118 -12.53 -9.81 3.47
C LEU A 118 -11.38 -10.71 3.96
N LYS A 119 -10.91 -10.44 5.17
CA LYS A 119 -9.71 -11.05 5.74
C LYS A 119 -10.04 -12.11 6.79
N SER A 120 -9.38 -13.27 6.68
CA SER A 120 -9.44 -14.33 7.68
C SER A 120 -8.28 -14.31 8.70
N HIS A 121 -7.30 -13.41 8.51
CA HIS A 121 -6.14 -13.19 9.38
C HIS A 121 -5.52 -11.82 9.11
N SER A 122 -4.55 -11.36 9.92
CA SER A 122 -3.89 -10.04 9.77
C SER A 122 -2.51 -10.10 9.12
N GLN A 123 -2.16 -11.16 8.41
CA GLN A 123 -0.88 -11.25 7.71
C GLN A 123 -0.89 -10.41 6.43
N GLY A 124 0.26 -9.77 6.14
CA GLY A 124 0.48 -9.01 4.91
C GLY A 124 -0.09 -7.60 4.90
N GLU A 125 -0.60 -7.08 6.03
CA GLU A 125 -1.23 -5.76 6.15
C GLU A 125 -0.24 -4.65 6.54
N TYR A 126 0.83 -5.00 7.24
CA TYR A 126 1.87 -4.10 7.76
C TYR A 126 1.41 -3.03 8.75
N VAL A 127 0.14 -3.02 9.14
CA VAL A 127 -0.42 -2.31 10.29
C VAL A 127 -0.94 -3.39 11.23
N PHE A 128 -0.19 -3.64 12.32
CA PHE A 128 -0.42 -4.83 13.14
C PHE A 128 -1.52 -4.61 14.16
N ASP A 129 -2.54 -5.43 14.11
CA ASP A 129 -3.69 -5.47 15.02
C ASP A 129 -3.80 -6.80 15.80
N TYR A 130 -2.72 -7.57 15.85
CA TYR A 130 -2.70 -8.85 16.57
C TYR A 130 -3.11 -8.73 18.04
N ALA A 131 -2.67 -7.67 18.71
CA ALA A 131 -3.05 -7.41 20.11
C ALA A 131 -4.57 -7.17 20.26
N TRP A 132 -5.21 -6.57 19.27
CA TRP A 132 -6.66 -6.39 19.24
C TRP A 132 -7.38 -7.71 19.03
N ALA A 133 -6.92 -8.51 18.06
CA ALA A 133 -7.45 -9.85 17.80
C ALA A 133 -7.35 -10.75 19.03
N ASP A 134 -6.20 -10.74 19.72
CA ASP A 134 -5.99 -11.49 20.95
C ASP A 134 -6.89 -11.01 22.10
N ALA A 135 -7.04 -9.70 22.27
CA ALA A 135 -7.92 -9.13 23.29
C ALA A 135 -9.37 -9.52 23.03
N TRP A 136 -9.83 -9.46 21.77
CA TRP A 136 -11.17 -9.83 21.37
C TRP A 136 -11.45 -11.31 21.55
N HIS A 137 -10.48 -12.17 21.20
CA HIS A 137 -10.57 -13.60 21.43
C HIS A 137 -10.66 -13.95 22.94
N ARG A 138 -9.86 -13.28 23.78
CA ARG A 138 -9.94 -13.46 25.25
C ARG A 138 -11.28 -13.03 25.84
N ALA A 139 -11.99 -12.11 25.18
CA ALA A 139 -13.36 -11.73 25.50
C ALA A 139 -14.41 -12.76 25.01
N GLY A 140 -14.00 -13.89 24.41
CA GLY A 140 -14.88 -14.92 23.88
C GLY A 140 -15.54 -14.58 22.56
N GLN A 141 -15.00 -13.63 21.79
CA GLN A 141 -15.54 -13.14 20.54
C GLN A 141 -14.65 -13.52 19.36
N ASN A 142 -15.21 -13.52 18.14
CA ASN A 142 -14.47 -13.78 16.91
C ASN A 142 -14.05 -12.45 16.25
N TYR A 143 -12.75 -12.23 16.12
CA TYR A 143 -12.21 -11.05 15.44
C TYR A 143 -12.33 -11.16 13.91
N TYR A 144 -12.14 -12.34 13.37
CA TYR A 144 -12.23 -12.61 11.94
C TYR A 144 -13.58 -13.23 11.57
N PRO A 145 -14.14 -12.97 10.36
CA PRO A 145 -13.56 -12.12 9.33
C PRO A 145 -13.66 -10.63 9.65
N LYS A 146 -12.72 -9.84 9.09
CA LYS A 146 -12.72 -8.38 9.10
C LYS A 146 -12.62 -7.83 7.69
N LEU A 147 -12.97 -6.56 7.48
CA LEU A 147 -12.74 -5.86 6.22
C LEU A 147 -11.43 -5.09 6.27
N GLN A 148 -10.70 -5.11 5.15
CA GLN A 148 -9.40 -4.46 5.01
C GLN A 148 -9.31 -3.70 3.69
N SER A 149 -9.34 -2.37 3.74
CA SER A 149 -9.01 -1.52 2.61
C SER A 149 -7.52 -1.19 2.64
N SER A 150 -6.76 -1.90 1.82
CA SER A 150 -5.31 -1.74 1.66
C SER A 150 -4.87 -2.28 0.32
N ILE A 151 -3.64 -1.96 -0.07
CA ILE A 151 -3.01 -2.68 -1.18
C ILE A 151 -2.31 -3.91 -0.56
N PRO A 152 -2.66 -5.13 -0.97
CA PRO A 152 -2.10 -6.33 -0.38
C PRO A 152 -0.57 -6.35 -0.43
N PHE A 153 0.05 -6.74 0.67
CA PHE A 153 1.51 -6.88 0.83
C PHE A 153 2.31 -5.59 0.56
N THR A 154 1.63 -4.41 0.57
CA THR A 154 2.22 -3.14 0.10
C THR A 154 2.07 -2.03 1.15
N PRO A 155 3.07 -1.83 2.04
CA PRO A 155 3.06 -0.72 3.00
C PRO A 155 3.50 0.60 2.34
N ALA A 156 2.72 1.07 1.37
CA ALA A 156 2.93 2.35 0.70
C ALA A 156 1.71 3.25 0.89
N THR A 157 1.95 4.53 1.17
CA THR A 157 0.89 5.51 1.28
C THR A 157 0.26 5.77 -0.08
N CYS A 158 -1.03 5.49 -0.20
CA CYS A 158 -1.82 5.78 -1.39
C CYS A 158 -3.30 5.95 -1.05
N PRO A 159 -4.08 6.66 -1.88
CA PRO A 159 -5.51 6.80 -1.67
C PRO A 159 -6.21 5.43 -1.71
N LYS A 160 -7.25 5.29 -0.90
CA LYS A 160 -8.13 4.10 -0.89
C LYS A 160 -9.53 4.46 -1.37
N LEU A 161 -9.99 5.68 -1.09
CA LEU A 161 -11.21 6.24 -1.65
C LEU A 161 -10.86 6.82 -3.02
N LEU A 162 -11.02 6.01 -4.06
CA LEU A 162 -10.68 6.35 -5.44
C LEU A 162 -11.93 6.87 -6.13
N CYS A 163 -12.02 8.17 -6.41
CA CYS A 163 -13.16 8.79 -7.04
C CYS A 163 -12.75 9.62 -8.27
N ALA A 164 -13.48 9.47 -9.37
CA ALA A 164 -13.14 10.06 -10.65
C ALA A 164 -13.13 11.62 -10.62
N SER A 165 -14.00 12.23 -9.80
CA SER A 165 -14.06 13.68 -9.63
C SER A 165 -12.95 14.23 -8.73
N GLY A 166 -12.38 13.40 -7.85
CA GLY A 166 -11.48 13.83 -6.77
C GLY A 166 -12.17 14.64 -5.67
N SER A 167 -13.50 14.85 -5.73
CA SER A 167 -14.26 15.68 -4.78
C SER A 167 -14.37 15.02 -3.39
N ASP A 168 -14.46 15.83 -2.35
CA ASP A 168 -14.65 15.35 -0.98
C ASP A 168 -16.05 14.78 -0.78
N ASP A 169 -17.06 15.29 -1.49
CA ASP A 169 -18.43 14.72 -1.46
C ASP A 169 -18.45 13.29 -1.94
N ASP A 170 -17.75 12.97 -3.05
CA ASP A 170 -17.66 11.60 -3.57
C ASP A 170 -16.83 10.68 -2.65
N LYS A 171 -15.75 11.19 -2.05
CA LYS A 171 -14.99 10.44 -1.04
C LYS A 171 -15.85 10.11 0.17
N ASN A 172 -16.63 11.07 0.67
CA ASN A 172 -17.54 10.87 1.79
C ASN A 172 -18.65 9.86 1.45
N LEU A 173 -19.15 9.87 0.21
CA LEU A 173 -20.10 8.88 -0.28
C LEU A 173 -19.49 7.47 -0.29
N LEU A 174 -18.25 7.32 -0.80
CA LEU A 174 -17.51 6.05 -0.78
C LEU A 174 -17.28 5.55 0.65
N LEU A 175 -16.85 6.42 1.55
CA LEU A 175 -16.63 6.06 2.96
C LEU A 175 -17.92 5.61 3.63
N SER A 176 -19.02 6.31 3.38
CA SER A 176 -20.35 5.94 3.87
C SER A 176 -20.81 4.58 3.33
N ALA A 177 -20.54 4.31 2.05
CA ALA A 177 -20.80 3.01 1.45
C ALA A 177 -19.99 1.88 2.12
N CYS A 178 -18.71 2.12 2.38
CA CYS A 178 -17.84 1.17 3.09
C CYS A 178 -18.36 0.85 4.50
N LEU A 179 -18.81 1.86 5.24
CA LEU A 179 -19.39 1.68 6.59
C LEU A 179 -20.67 0.85 6.53
N GLN A 180 -21.58 1.13 5.59
CA GLN A 180 -22.80 0.34 5.40
C GLN A 180 -22.49 -1.11 5.03
N VAL A 181 -21.51 -1.32 4.16
CA VAL A 181 -21.04 -2.66 3.78
C VAL A 181 -20.49 -3.41 5.01
N ALA A 182 -19.71 -2.75 5.87
CA ALA A 182 -19.18 -3.35 7.08
C ALA A 182 -20.27 -3.79 8.06
N GLU A 183 -21.27 -2.93 8.26
CA GLU A 183 -22.43 -3.22 9.11
C GLU A 183 -23.26 -4.40 8.56
N GLN A 184 -23.54 -4.41 7.25
CA GLN A 184 -24.32 -5.45 6.60
C GLN A 184 -23.60 -6.79 6.55
N ALA A 185 -22.29 -6.78 6.32
CA ALA A 185 -21.46 -7.98 6.37
C ALA A 185 -21.26 -8.51 7.80
N LYS A 186 -21.69 -7.76 8.82
CA LYS A 186 -21.56 -8.11 10.25
C LYS A 186 -20.13 -8.49 10.64
N VAL A 187 -19.15 -7.80 10.10
CA VAL A 187 -17.75 -8.00 10.45
C VAL A 187 -17.42 -7.36 11.80
N SER A 188 -16.38 -7.84 12.47
CA SER A 188 -15.93 -7.26 13.75
C SER A 188 -15.39 -5.83 13.59
N SER A 189 -14.74 -5.58 12.45
CA SER A 189 -14.04 -4.31 12.19
C SER A 189 -13.79 -4.10 10.69
N MET A 190 -13.52 -2.85 10.32
CA MET A 190 -13.01 -2.44 9.03
C MET A 190 -11.78 -1.54 9.23
N HIS A 191 -10.73 -1.79 8.48
CA HIS A 191 -9.46 -1.08 8.55
C HIS A 191 -9.10 -0.51 7.19
N MET A 192 -8.66 0.77 7.18
CA MET A 192 -8.13 1.45 6.00
C MET A 192 -6.70 1.87 6.33
N THR A 193 -5.71 1.25 5.66
CA THR A 193 -4.30 1.42 6.04
C THR A 193 -3.49 2.19 5.01
N PHE A 194 -2.44 2.90 5.44
CA PHE A 194 -1.57 3.73 4.61
C PHE A 194 -2.36 4.76 3.79
N LEU A 195 -3.26 5.48 4.47
CA LEU A 195 -4.05 6.57 3.88
C LEU A 195 -3.19 7.82 3.67
N PRO A 196 -3.47 8.62 2.62
CA PRO A 196 -3.06 10.01 2.61
C PRO A 196 -3.69 10.77 3.79
N ARG A 197 -3.01 11.80 4.28
CA ARG A 197 -3.44 12.56 5.46
C ARG A 197 -4.88 13.09 5.32
N GLY A 198 -5.25 13.65 4.17
CA GLY A 198 -6.61 14.13 3.94
C GLY A 198 -7.68 13.05 4.13
N GLN A 199 -7.51 11.87 3.49
CA GLN A 199 -8.46 10.76 3.67
C GLN A 199 -8.50 10.22 5.11
N TRP A 200 -7.41 10.33 5.85
CA TRP A 200 -7.37 9.98 7.27
C TRP A 200 -8.12 10.99 8.14
N GLU A 201 -8.05 12.28 7.81
CA GLU A 201 -8.82 13.35 8.45
C GLU A 201 -10.32 13.19 8.13
N ASP A 202 -10.68 12.95 6.86
CA ASP A 202 -12.07 12.67 6.44
C ASP A 202 -12.65 11.43 7.17
N ALA A 203 -11.84 10.38 7.33
CA ALA A 203 -12.25 9.18 8.06
C ALA A 203 -12.54 9.46 9.55
N ALA A 204 -11.79 10.36 10.19
CA ALA A 204 -12.06 10.77 11.56
C ALA A 204 -13.38 11.55 11.68
N GLU A 205 -13.69 12.43 10.72
CA GLU A 205 -14.97 13.16 10.68
C GLU A 205 -16.15 12.19 10.51
N ALA A 206 -15.96 11.08 9.80
CA ALA A 206 -16.93 9.99 9.70
C ALA A 206 -16.97 9.07 10.95
N GLY A 207 -16.16 9.34 11.96
CA GLY A 207 -16.15 8.65 13.24
C GLY A 207 -15.29 7.39 13.30
N LEU A 208 -14.35 7.18 12.37
CA LEU A 208 -13.35 6.12 12.47
C LEU A 208 -12.25 6.49 13.47
N LEU A 209 -11.70 5.49 14.14
CA LEU A 209 -10.56 5.69 15.04
C LEU A 209 -9.29 5.93 14.24
N GLN A 210 -8.51 6.92 14.63
CA GLN A 210 -7.28 7.32 13.98
C GLN A 210 -6.07 6.62 14.58
N ARG A 211 -5.24 6.00 13.74
CA ARG A 211 -3.95 5.44 14.12
C ARG A 211 -2.84 6.09 13.31
N MET A 212 -1.70 6.30 13.93
CA MET A 212 -0.48 6.79 13.30
C MET A 212 0.68 5.85 13.61
N ASP A 213 1.56 5.65 12.61
CA ASP A 213 2.84 4.95 12.72
C ASP A 213 3.87 5.74 11.88
N GLN A 214 5.08 5.25 11.72
CA GLN A 214 6.11 5.94 10.93
C GLN A 214 6.80 5.00 9.94
N GLN A 215 7.24 5.60 8.84
CA GLN A 215 8.16 5.02 7.87
C GLN A 215 9.37 5.93 7.65
N PHE A 216 10.28 5.52 6.79
CA PHE A 216 11.48 6.31 6.48
C PHE A 216 11.57 6.57 4.99
N HIS A 217 11.48 7.85 4.60
CA HIS A 217 11.52 8.29 3.21
C HIS A 217 12.76 9.15 2.96
N TRP A 218 13.38 8.98 1.81
CA TRP A 218 14.38 9.91 1.31
C TRP A 218 13.68 10.94 0.41
N HIS A 219 14.08 12.21 0.57
CA HIS A 219 13.54 13.33 -0.17
C HIS A 219 14.60 13.96 -1.07
N ASN A 220 14.23 14.23 -2.31
CA ASN A 220 15.06 14.96 -3.25
C ASN A 220 14.82 16.47 -3.11
N ALA A 221 15.69 17.15 -2.37
CA ALA A 221 15.66 18.62 -2.24
C ALA A 221 16.29 19.35 -3.44
N GLY A 222 16.11 18.79 -4.65
CA GLY A 222 16.66 19.35 -5.88
C GLY A 222 18.09 18.90 -6.18
N TYR A 223 18.53 17.78 -5.63
CA TYR A 223 19.84 17.21 -5.93
C TYR A 223 19.93 16.75 -7.38
N ARG A 224 21.01 17.08 -8.04
CA ARG A 224 21.34 16.67 -9.41
C ARG A 224 22.30 15.49 -9.45
N THR A 225 23.00 15.24 -8.35
CA THR A 225 23.94 14.14 -8.19
C THR A 225 23.89 13.59 -6.76
N PHE A 226 24.29 12.33 -6.61
CA PHE A 226 24.43 11.72 -5.29
C PHE A 226 25.45 12.45 -4.40
N ASP A 227 26.50 13.03 -5.00
CA ASP A 227 27.47 13.82 -4.25
C ASP A 227 26.88 15.14 -3.71
N GLU A 228 25.98 15.81 -4.44
CA GLU A 228 25.22 16.96 -3.91
C GLU A 228 24.40 16.58 -2.69
N PHE A 229 23.70 15.44 -2.74
CA PHE A 229 23.01 14.90 -1.57
C PHE A 229 23.99 14.64 -0.42
N LEU A 230 25.14 13.97 -0.67
CA LEU A 230 26.12 13.69 0.36
C LEU A 230 26.64 14.97 1.04
N GLN A 231 26.72 16.10 0.33
CA GLN A 231 27.17 17.37 0.90
C GLN A 231 26.23 17.89 2.00
N GLN A 232 24.96 17.48 2.01
CA GLN A 232 24.02 17.85 3.06
C GLN A 232 24.25 17.06 4.36
N LEU A 233 24.96 15.94 4.29
CA LEU A 233 25.25 15.11 5.44
C LEU A 233 26.49 15.59 6.20
N SER A 234 26.55 15.30 7.51
CA SER A 234 27.75 15.54 8.31
C SER A 234 28.99 14.82 7.72
N SER A 235 30.17 15.40 7.88
CA SER A 235 31.41 14.90 7.25
C SER A 235 31.69 13.43 7.58
N LYS A 236 31.43 13.00 8.82
CA LYS A 236 31.59 11.61 9.26
C LYS A 236 30.63 10.68 8.51
N LYS A 237 29.36 11.07 8.36
CA LYS A 237 28.33 10.26 7.66
C LYS A 237 28.65 10.17 6.17
N ARG A 238 28.96 11.28 5.52
CA ARG A 238 29.39 11.33 4.11
C ARG A 238 30.57 10.39 3.81
N LYS A 239 31.59 10.41 4.66
CA LYS A 239 32.75 9.50 4.52
C LYS A 239 32.35 8.02 4.67
N ASN A 240 31.44 7.72 5.60
CA ASN A 240 30.95 6.36 5.79
C ASN A 240 30.14 5.85 4.59
N LEU A 241 29.22 6.65 4.05
CA LEU A 241 28.41 6.25 2.91
C LEU A 241 29.28 6.00 1.66
N ARG A 242 30.27 6.87 1.38
CA ARG A 242 31.19 6.62 0.28
C ARG A 242 31.99 5.34 0.45
N ARG A 243 32.39 5.02 1.68
CA ARG A 243 33.06 3.74 1.98
C ARG A 243 32.13 2.55 1.79
N GLU A 244 30.89 2.62 2.29
CA GLU A 244 29.89 1.57 2.14
C GLU A 244 29.65 1.25 0.66
N ARG A 245 29.45 2.27 -0.19
CA ARG A 245 29.26 2.10 -1.63
C ARG A 245 30.45 1.43 -2.31
N ARG A 246 31.67 1.93 -2.03
CA ARG A 246 32.88 1.33 -2.57
C ARG A 246 33.07 -0.12 -2.14
N ASP A 247 32.84 -0.41 -0.86
CA ASP A 247 33.05 -1.75 -0.30
C ASP A 247 31.94 -2.72 -0.79
N ALA A 248 30.72 -2.24 -1.07
CA ALA A 248 29.62 -3.03 -1.62
C ALA A 248 29.89 -3.51 -3.06
N LEU A 249 30.57 -2.71 -3.85
CA LEU A 249 30.93 -3.01 -5.24
C LEU A 249 32.33 -3.67 -5.38
N ALA A 250 32.96 -4.02 -4.25
CA ALA A 250 34.16 -4.83 -4.29
C ALA A 250 33.87 -6.22 -4.87
N ASN A 251 34.90 -6.95 -5.28
CA ASN A 251 34.79 -8.28 -5.87
C ASN A 251 34.04 -8.31 -7.23
N ASP A 252 34.27 -7.30 -8.06
CA ASP A 252 33.74 -7.20 -9.42
C ASP A 252 32.19 -7.31 -9.50
N ILE A 253 31.51 -6.69 -8.52
CA ILE A 253 30.05 -6.58 -8.51
C ILE A 253 29.63 -5.38 -9.35
N GLU A 254 28.79 -5.64 -10.33
CA GLU A 254 28.16 -4.65 -11.21
C GLU A 254 26.67 -4.50 -10.84
N ILE A 255 26.13 -3.28 -11.03
CA ILE A 255 24.70 -3.00 -10.81
C ILE A 255 24.04 -2.67 -12.15
N GLU A 256 22.88 -3.27 -12.38
CA GLU A 256 22.04 -3.02 -13.56
C GLU A 256 20.66 -2.52 -13.10
N TRP A 257 20.12 -1.53 -13.81
CA TRP A 257 18.74 -1.05 -13.68
C TRP A 257 17.92 -1.62 -14.84
N LEU A 258 16.97 -2.48 -14.54
CA LEU A 258 16.16 -3.17 -15.54
C LEU A 258 14.70 -2.68 -15.43
N THR A 259 14.15 -2.23 -16.54
CA THR A 259 12.76 -1.77 -16.67
C THR A 259 12.23 -2.04 -18.09
N GLY A 260 10.91 -1.97 -18.29
CA GLY A 260 10.35 -2.17 -19.62
C GLY A 260 10.72 -3.53 -20.22
N GLN A 261 11.30 -3.53 -21.42
CA GLN A 261 11.66 -4.74 -22.16
C GLN A 261 12.82 -5.55 -21.54
N ASP A 262 13.56 -4.97 -20.62
CA ASP A 262 14.64 -5.68 -19.90
C ASP A 262 14.12 -6.69 -18.88
N LEU A 263 12.84 -6.57 -18.49
CA LEU A 263 12.17 -7.45 -17.52
C LEU A 263 11.75 -8.78 -18.16
N THR A 264 12.73 -9.57 -18.57
CA THR A 264 12.50 -10.86 -19.18
C THR A 264 12.16 -11.94 -18.15
N GLU A 265 11.56 -13.07 -18.60
CA GLU A 265 11.24 -14.19 -17.72
C GLU A 265 12.48 -14.74 -17.01
N SER A 266 13.64 -14.78 -17.67
CA SER A 266 14.90 -15.24 -17.04
C SER A 266 15.40 -14.30 -15.94
N VAL A 267 15.17 -13.00 -16.06
CA VAL A 267 15.46 -12.01 -15.01
C VAL A 267 14.53 -12.24 -13.82
N TRP A 268 13.25 -12.47 -14.08
CA TRP A 268 12.27 -12.77 -13.03
C TRP A 268 12.57 -14.10 -12.32
N ASP A 269 13.04 -15.12 -13.03
CA ASP A 269 13.44 -16.38 -12.40
C ASP A 269 14.60 -16.18 -11.42
N ALA A 270 15.59 -15.37 -11.80
CA ALA A 270 16.68 -15.01 -10.90
C ALA A 270 16.19 -14.22 -9.68
N PHE A 271 15.38 -13.17 -9.90
CA PHE A 271 14.84 -12.37 -8.80
C PHE A 271 13.91 -13.18 -7.87
N TYR A 272 13.08 -14.05 -8.44
CA TYR A 272 12.17 -14.88 -7.66
C TYR A 272 12.93 -15.87 -6.77
N ALA A 273 14.05 -16.43 -7.24
CA ALA A 273 14.92 -17.25 -6.39
C ALA A 273 15.44 -16.46 -5.17
N PHE A 274 15.81 -15.18 -5.34
CA PHE A 274 16.23 -14.31 -4.24
C PHE A 274 15.09 -13.98 -3.29
N TYR A 275 13.91 -13.74 -3.84
CA TYR A 275 12.70 -13.46 -3.07
C TYR A 275 12.32 -14.64 -2.17
N LEU A 276 12.34 -15.87 -2.73
CA LEU A 276 12.05 -17.10 -1.97
C LEU A 276 13.07 -17.33 -0.85
N ASP A 277 14.37 -17.17 -1.13
CA ASP A 277 15.41 -17.37 -0.14
C ASP A 277 15.28 -16.39 1.04
N THR A 278 15.03 -15.13 0.75
CA THR A 278 14.83 -14.11 1.81
C THR A 278 13.53 -14.35 2.59
N GLY A 279 12.46 -14.74 1.91
CA GLY A 279 11.17 -15.07 2.52
C GLY A 279 11.28 -16.23 3.51
N SER A 280 11.93 -17.31 3.10
CA SER A 280 12.11 -18.53 3.92
C SER A 280 12.93 -18.26 5.18
N ARG A 281 13.92 -17.36 5.11
CA ARG A 281 14.76 -16.98 6.27
C ARG A 281 14.07 -16.08 7.27
N LYS A 282 13.09 -15.26 6.85
CA LYS A 282 12.50 -14.21 7.71
C LYS A 282 11.05 -14.48 8.15
N TRP A 283 10.20 -14.99 7.26
CA TRP A 283 8.74 -14.93 7.43
C TRP A 283 8.00 -16.24 7.15
N GLY A 284 8.70 -17.31 6.83
CA GLY A 284 8.13 -18.63 6.54
C GLY A 284 7.73 -18.79 5.07
N SER A 285 6.63 -18.24 4.62
CA SER A 285 6.17 -18.36 3.22
C SER A 285 6.10 -17.00 2.54
N PRO A 286 6.66 -16.84 1.33
CA PRO A 286 6.51 -15.64 0.54
C PRO A 286 5.05 -15.44 0.10
N TYR A 287 4.58 -14.19 0.04
CA TYR A 287 3.20 -13.86 -0.32
C TYR A 287 2.94 -13.92 -1.83
N LEU A 288 3.91 -13.48 -2.63
CA LEU A 288 3.77 -13.34 -4.08
C LEU A 288 4.18 -14.64 -4.78
N THR A 289 3.37 -15.07 -5.74
CA THR A 289 3.70 -16.22 -6.60
C THR A 289 4.63 -15.80 -7.73
N ARG A 290 5.24 -16.77 -8.43
CA ARG A 290 6.07 -16.49 -9.62
C ARG A 290 5.26 -15.82 -10.74
N GLY A 291 3.99 -16.24 -10.91
CA GLY A 291 3.07 -15.68 -11.92
C GLY A 291 2.86 -14.17 -11.77
N PHE A 292 2.81 -13.65 -10.54
CA PHE A 292 2.68 -12.22 -10.29
C PHE A 292 3.73 -11.38 -11.03
N PHE A 293 4.99 -11.85 -11.07
CA PHE A 293 6.07 -11.11 -11.75
C PHE A 293 5.96 -11.15 -13.27
N SER A 294 5.45 -12.24 -13.83
CA SER A 294 5.13 -12.30 -15.28
C SER A 294 4.00 -11.34 -15.65
N ASP A 295 2.94 -11.30 -14.82
CA ASP A 295 1.81 -10.37 -15.00
C ASP A 295 2.25 -8.91 -14.93
N LEU A 296 3.20 -8.57 -14.04
CA LEU A 296 3.81 -7.24 -13.99
C LEU A 296 4.53 -6.87 -15.29
N SER A 297 5.33 -7.77 -15.87
CA SER A 297 5.98 -7.52 -17.14
C SER A 297 5.00 -7.34 -18.29
N ALA A 298 3.88 -8.04 -18.26
CA ALA A 298 2.86 -7.93 -19.30
C ALA A 298 2.08 -6.61 -19.26
N SER A 299 1.88 -6.03 -18.06
CA SER A 299 0.94 -4.91 -17.87
C SER A 299 1.54 -3.65 -17.27
N MET A 300 2.68 -3.74 -16.55
CA MET A 300 3.29 -2.65 -15.78
C MET A 300 4.81 -2.61 -15.88
N ALA A 301 5.37 -3.02 -17.02
CA ALA A 301 6.82 -3.09 -17.21
C ALA A 301 7.52 -1.74 -17.03
N GLU A 302 6.90 -0.66 -17.54
CA GLU A 302 7.44 0.70 -17.44
C GLU A 302 7.34 1.30 -16.03
N ASP A 303 6.42 0.81 -15.20
CA ASP A 303 6.26 1.21 -13.81
C ASP A 303 7.10 0.36 -12.85
N THR A 304 7.83 -0.61 -13.37
CA THR A 304 8.59 -1.59 -12.60
C THR A 304 10.08 -1.38 -12.81
N LEU A 305 10.85 -1.31 -11.73
CA LEU A 305 12.29 -1.22 -11.74
C LEU A 305 12.89 -2.35 -10.89
N LEU A 306 13.66 -3.22 -11.53
CA LEU A 306 14.57 -4.14 -10.83
C LEU A 306 15.97 -3.53 -10.78
N ILE A 307 16.52 -3.36 -9.58
CA ILE A 307 17.91 -3.03 -9.36
C ILE A 307 18.63 -4.34 -9.05
N MET A 308 19.45 -4.82 -9.99
CA MET A 308 20.07 -6.14 -9.94
C MET A 308 21.58 -6.01 -9.76
N ALA A 309 22.14 -6.84 -8.87
CA ALA A 309 23.58 -6.98 -8.69
C ALA A 309 24.07 -8.24 -9.42
N LYS A 310 25.17 -8.10 -10.16
CA LYS A 310 25.75 -9.14 -11.02
C LYS A 310 27.21 -9.34 -10.68
N ARG A 311 27.66 -10.59 -10.65
CA ARG A 311 29.05 -10.98 -10.50
C ARG A 311 29.36 -12.16 -11.40
N ASP A 312 30.48 -12.12 -12.08
CA ASP A 312 30.90 -13.18 -13.04
C ASP A 312 29.80 -13.51 -14.06
N GLY A 313 29.07 -12.49 -14.54
CA GLY A 313 28.00 -12.64 -15.52
C GLY A 313 26.69 -13.21 -14.97
N ARG A 314 26.55 -13.47 -13.65
CA ARG A 314 25.36 -14.04 -13.00
C ARG A 314 24.76 -13.06 -12.01
N TYR A 315 23.44 -12.95 -11.98
CA TYR A 315 22.73 -12.20 -10.94
C TYR A 315 22.86 -12.89 -9.56
N ILE A 316 23.20 -12.10 -8.55
CA ILE A 316 23.46 -12.58 -7.18
C ILE A 316 22.53 -11.95 -6.14
N ALA A 317 21.95 -10.79 -6.46
CA ALA A 317 21.03 -10.09 -5.59
C ALA A 317 20.14 -9.13 -6.40
N GLY A 318 19.01 -8.70 -5.82
CA GLY A 318 18.15 -7.73 -6.48
C GLY A 318 17.14 -7.09 -5.55
N ALA A 319 16.67 -5.90 -5.95
CA ALA A 319 15.58 -5.18 -5.31
C ALA A 319 14.51 -4.80 -6.33
N LEU A 320 13.27 -5.15 -6.03
CA LEU A 320 12.09 -4.72 -6.77
C LEU A 320 11.63 -3.36 -6.27
N ASN A 321 11.41 -2.45 -7.20
CA ASN A 321 10.85 -1.13 -6.95
C ASN A 321 9.73 -0.84 -7.94
N PHE A 322 8.82 0.08 -7.57
CA PHE A 322 7.78 0.60 -8.46
C PHE A 322 7.94 2.11 -8.63
N ILE A 323 7.70 2.57 -9.85
CA ILE A 323 7.83 3.98 -10.24
C ILE A 323 6.46 4.62 -10.19
N GLY A 324 6.27 5.59 -9.29
CA GLY A 324 5.08 6.43 -9.22
C GLY A 324 5.29 7.77 -9.93
N GLY A 325 4.32 8.66 -9.86
CA GLY A 325 4.40 9.97 -10.50
C GLY A 325 5.57 10.83 -10.04
N ASP A 326 5.89 10.78 -8.75
CA ASP A 326 7.01 11.54 -8.16
C ASP A 326 7.80 10.72 -7.12
N THR A 327 7.48 9.46 -6.95
CA THR A 327 8.01 8.61 -5.88
C THR A 327 8.49 7.26 -6.42
N LEU A 328 9.65 6.81 -5.98
CA LEU A 328 10.14 5.44 -6.15
C LEU A 328 9.81 4.62 -4.90
N PHE A 329 9.10 3.53 -5.08
CA PHE A 329 8.67 2.65 -3.99
C PHE A 329 9.52 1.38 -3.95
N GLY A 330 10.47 1.30 -3.03
CA GLY A 330 11.24 0.08 -2.77
C GLY A 330 10.36 -0.98 -2.08
N ARG A 331 10.37 -2.21 -2.62
CA ARG A 331 9.47 -3.27 -2.15
C ARG A 331 10.19 -4.51 -1.61
N ASN A 332 10.69 -5.35 -2.47
CA ASN A 332 11.23 -6.64 -2.11
C ASN A 332 12.72 -6.69 -2.41
N TRP A 333 13.49 -7.26 -1.50
CA TRP A 333 14.91 -7.52 -1.63
C TRP A 333 15.20 -9.01 -1.44
N GLY A 334 16.17 -9.51 -2.19
CA GLY A 334 16.72 -10.82 -1.95
C GLY A 334 18.15 -10.96 -2.51
N CYS A 335 18.86 -11.99 -2.03
CA CYS A 335 20.21 -12.33 -2.50
C CYS A 335 20.51 -13.80 -2.27
N ILE A 336 21.38 -14.37 -3.10
CA ILE A 336 21.94 -15.72 -2.96
C ILE A 336 23.42 -15.71 -2.51
N GLU A 337 24.05 -14.53 -2.51
CA GLU A 337 25.40 -14.34 -2.00
C GLU A 337 25.38 -13.20 -0.96
N ASP A 338 26.11 -13.38 0.14
CA ASP A 338 26.23 -12.37 1.20
C ASP A 338 27.50 -11.53 0.96
N HIS A 339 27.30 -10.28 0.57
CA HIS A 339 28.36 -9.29 0.40
C HIS A 339 28.12 -8.10 1.30
N ARG A 340 29.18 -7.67 1.97
CA ARG A 340 29.12 -6.53 2.91
C ARG A 340 28.56 -5.29 2.24
N PHE A 341 27.52 -4.70 2.83
CA PHE A 341 26.83 -3.50 2.38
C PHE A 341 26.06 -3.61 1.04
N LEU A 342 26.07 -4.76 0.37
CA LEU A 342 25.36 -4.93 -0.91
C LEU A 342 23.86 -4.63 -0.79
N HIS A 343 23.23 -5.07 0.31
CA HIS A 343 21.84 -4.71 0.60
C HIS A 343 21.62 -3.19 0.62
N PHE A 344 22.52 -2.42 1.22
CA PHE A 344 22.40 -0.97 1.29
C PHE A 344 22.65 -0.30 -0.08
N GLU A 345 23.61 -0.82 -0.83
CA GLU A 345 23.85 -0.35 -2.19
C GLU A 345 22.62 -0.51 -3.06
N VAL A 346 22.07 -1.72 -3.14
CA VAL A 346 20.99 -2.06 -4.05
C VAL A 346 19.65 -1.45 -3.61
N CYS A 347 19.32 -1.50 -2.31
CA CYS A 347 18.01 -1.05 -1.81
C CYS A 347 17.91 0.45 -1.53
N TYR A 348 19.03 1.14 -1.25
CA TYR A 348 18.98 2.53 -0.82
C TYR A 348 19.80 3.47 -1.74
N TYR A 349 21.08 3.18 -1.97
CA TYR A 349 21.92 4.10 -2.72
C TYR A 349 21.57 4.14 -4.20
N GLN A 350 21.33 2.99 -4.80
CA GLN A 350 20.88 2.90 -6.19
C GLN A 350 19.46 3.46 -6.38
N ALA A 351 18.57 3.27 -5.42
CA ALA A 351 17.24 3.88 -5.45
C ALA A 351 17.31 5.41 -5.39
N ILE A 352 18.22 5.98 -4.58
CA ILE A 352 18.49 7.42 -4.53
C ILE A 352 19.07 7.91 -5.86
N ASP A 353 20.07 7.19 -6.41
CA ASP A 353 20.66 7.54 -7.72
C ASP A 353 19.62 7.53 -8.83
N TYR A 354 18.76 6.51 -8.86
CA TYR A 354 17.67 6.44 -9.82
C TYR A 354 16.69 7.60 -9.66
N ALA A 355 16.28 7.90 -8.43
CA ALA A 355 15.36 9.00 -8.15
C ALA A 355 15.95 10.35 -8.57
N ILE A 356 17.22 10.60 -8.31
CA ILE A 356 17.92 11.82 -8.76
C ILE A 356 17.94 11.88 -10.29
N THR A 357 18.35 10.79 -10.94
CA THR A 357 18.47 10.72 -12.42
C THR A 357 17.13 10.94 -13.12
N ARG A 358 16.04 10.45 -12.53
CA ARG A 358 14.66 10.56 -13.08
C ARG A 358 13.92 11.81 -12.57
N GLY A 359 14.52 12.62 -11.71
CA GLY A 359 13.91 13.82 -11.14
C GLY A 359 12.76 13.51 -10.18
N LEU A 360 12.70 12.29 -9.61
CA LEU A 360 11.71 11.93 -8.61
C LEU A 360 11.94 12.68 -7.31
N LYS A 361 10.86 12.99 -6.61
CA LYS A 361 10.91 13.77 -5.35
C LYS A 361 11.21 12.91 -4.14
N ARG A 362 10.92 11.61 -4.18
CA ARG A 362 10.93 10.77 -2.98
C ARG A 362 11.31 9.32 -3.28
N VAL A 363 11.94 8.68 -2.29
CA VAL A 363 12.14 7.22 -2.24
C VAL A 363 11.53 6.69 -0.96
N GLU A 364 10.56 5.79 -1.08
CA GLU A 364 10.00 5.03 0.02
C GLU A 364 10.64 3.64 0.06
N ALA A 365 11.36 3.32 1.13
CA ALA A 365 12.17 2.09 1.21
C ALA A 365 11.54 1.03 2.14
N GLY A 366 10.20 0.95 2.19
CA GLY A 366 9.44 -0.02 3.00
C GLY A 366 9.36 0.33 4.49
N ALA A 367 8.64 -0.52 5.26
CA ALA A 367 8.11 -0.18 6.58
C ALA A 367 9.14 -0.12 7.72
N GLN A 368 10.26 -0.83 7.70
CA GLN A 368 11.12 -1.00 8.89
C GLN A 368 12.55 -0.53 8.68
N GLY A 369 13.20 -0.14 9.79
CA GLY A 369 14.65 -0.05 9.90
C GLY A 369 15.25 1.33 10.17
N GLY A 370 15.55 1.61 11.44
CA GLY A 370 16.31 2.81 11.86
C GLY A 370 17.69 2.97 11.20
N HIS A 371 18.24 1.90 10.59
CA HIS A 371 19.46 1.97 9.78
C HIS A 371 19.29 2.82 8.50
N LYS A 372 18.06 3.14 8.08
CA LYS A 372 17.76 4.05 6.96
C LYS A 372 18.09 5.50 7.32
N VAL A 373 17.86 5.89 8.57
CA VAL A 373 18.11 7.26 9.07
C VAL A 373 19.55 7.68 8.81
N VAL A 374 20.52 6.83 9.15
CA VAL A 374 21.93 7.15 8.95
C VAL A 374 22.33 7.31 7.47
N ARG A 375 21.42 6.94 6.54
CA ARG A 375 21.56 7.05 5.08
C ARG A 375 20.75 8.20 4.49
N GLY A 376 20.23 9.09 5.33
CA GLY A 376 19.52 10.29 4.89
C GLY A 376 18.03 10.12 4.66
N TYR A 377 17.45 9.00 5.07
CA TYR A 377 16.00 8.84 5.10
C TYR A 377 15.45 9.48 6.38
N LEU A 378 14.40 10.24 6.26
CA LEU A 378 13.74 10.93 7.36
C LEU A 378 12.48 10.16 7.80
N PRO A 379 12.10 10.22 9.09
CA PRO A 379 10.86 9.64 9.56
C PRO A 379 9.67 10.40 8.95
N GLU A 380 8.71 9.69 8.42
CA GLU A 380 7.46 10.23 7.88
C GLU A 380 6.28 9.51 8.52
N PRO A 381 5.26 10.24 8.99
CA PRO A 381 4.08 9.62 9.56
C PRO A 381 3.30 8.83 8.50
N THR A 382 2.77 7.69 8.90
CA THR A 382 1.82 6.88 8.12
C THR A 382 0.51 6.78 8.88
N TYR A 383 -0.59 6.75 8.16
CA TYR A 383 -1.91 6.92 8.71
C TYR A 383 -2.80 5.72 8.39
N SER A 384 -3.60 5.31 9.37
CA SER A 384 -4.66 4.33 9.20
C SER A 384 -5.90 4.70 10.00
N ALA A 385 -7.05 4.27 9.52
CA ALA A 385 -8.35 4.52 10.14
C ALA A 385 -9.09 3.21 10.37
N HIS A 386 -9.80 3.11 11.50
CA HIS A 386 -10.36 1.85 11.97
C HIS A 386 -11.80 2.05 12.45
N TRP A 387 -12.73 1.29 11.88
CA TRP A 387 -14.09 1.14 12.40
C TRP A 387 -14.18 -0.18 13.17
N ILE A 388 -14.80 -0.14 14.35
CA ILE A 388 -14.99 -1.30 15.22
C ILE A 388 -16.47 -1.40 15.57
N ALA A 389 -17.07 -2.56 15.35
CA ALA A 389 -18.50 -2.77 15.50
C ALA A 389 -18.97 -2.70 16.95
N ASP A 390 -18.23 -3.31 17.89
CA ASP A 390 -18.59 -3.32 19.31
C ASP A 390 -18.18 -2.02 19.99
N PRO A 391 -19.13 -1.28 20.61
CA PRO A 391 -18.83 0.00 21.24
C PRO A 391 -17.83 -0.08 22.40
N GLY A 392 -17.93 -1.14 23.23
CA GLY A 392 -17.05 -1.30 24.38
C GLY A 392 -15.59 -1.58 23.95
N PHE A 393 -15.42 -2.41 22.93
CA PHE A 393 -14.10 -2.67 22.36
C PHE A 393 -13.56 -1.46 21.62
N ARG A 394 -14.40 -0.74 20.88
CA ARG A 394 -14.06 0.53 20.22
C ARG A 394 -13.50 1.55 21.22
N ASP A 395 -14.16 1.74 22.38
CA ASP A 395 -13.70 2.67 23.42
C ASP A 395 -12.35 2.25 24.01
N ALA A 396 -12.12 0.94 24.17
CA ALA A 396 -10.83 0.44 24.65
C ALA A 396 -9.71 0.68 23.65
N VAL A 397 -9.96 0.42 22.34
CA VAL A 397 -9.01 0.67 21.27
C VAL A 397 -8.75 2.17 21.10
N SER A 398 -9.77 3.03 21.21
CA SER A 398 -9.62 4.49 21.13
C SER A 398 -8.60 5.01 22.14
N ARG A 399 -8.73 4.63 23.41
CA ARG A 399 -7.77 5.03 24.47
C ARG A 399 -6.34 4.55 24.18
N PHE A 400 -6.20 3.32 23.71
CA PHE A 400 -4.90 2.77 23.31
C PHE A 400 -4.27 3.58 22.16
N LEU A 401 -5.07 3.93 21.14
CA LEU A 401 -4.59 4.69 19.99
C LEU A 401 -4.21 6.13 20.31
N ASP A 402 -4.86 6.76 21.29
CA ASP A 402 -4.50 8.09 21.75
C ASP A 402 -3.11 8.09 22.41
N GLU A 403 -2.82 7.08 23.23
CA GLU A 403 -1.48 6.89 23.84
C GLU A 403 -0.42 6.53 22.79
N GLU A 404 -0.73 5.58 21.88
CA GLU A 404 0.19 5.16 20.81
C GLU A 404 0.58 6.33 19.91
N ARG A 405 -0.38 7.18 19.53
CA ARG A 405 -0.15 8.34 18.65
C ARG A 405 0.81 9.35 19.28
N SER A 406 0.62 9.70 20.56
CA SER A 406 1.54 10.59 21.28
C SER A 406 2.96 10.02 21.32
N TYR A 407 3.10 8.71 21.54
CA TYR A 407 4.39 8.04 21.54
C TYR A 407 5.08 8.09 20.17
N VAL A 408 4.32 7.86 19.08
CA VAL A 408 4.87 7.92 17.72
C VAL A 408 5.33 9.34 17.35
N GLU A 409 4.59 10.37 17.75
CA GLU A 409 4.98 11.77 17.54
C GLU A 409 6.28 12.12 18.27
N GLU A 410 6.44 11.66 19.50
CA GLU A 410 7.68 11.84 20.28
C GLU A 410 8.85 11.08 19.64
N ASP A 411 8.64 9.86 19.14
CA ASP A 411 9.69 9.06 18.48
C ASP A 411 10.13 9.70 17.16
N ILE A 412 9.20 10.19 16.35
CA ILE A 412 9.51 10.96 15.13
C ILE A 412 10.41 12.16 15.47
N ALA A 413 10.01 12.97 16.44
CA ALA A 413 10.78 14.15 16.87
C ALA A 413 12.17 13.76 17.39
N HIS A 414 12.27 12.66 18.14
CA HIS A 414 13.55 12.15 18.64
C HIS A 414 14.48 11.70 17.50
N VAL A 415 13.95 10.97 16.52
CA VAL A 415 14.72 10.50 15.35
C VAL A 415 15.20 11.68 14.50
N GLU A 416 14.39 12.71 14.32
CA GLU A 416 14.77 13.93 13.58
C GLU A 416 15.94 14.66 14.23
N GLN A 417 15.97 14.77 15.55
CA GLN A 417 17.10 15.37 16.30
C GLN A 417 18.42 14.62 16.08
N HIS A 418 18.36 13.33 15.73
CA HIS A 418 19.51 12.45 15.48
C HIS A 418 19.78 12.22 13.99
N SER A 419 19.19 13.03 13.12
CA SER A 419 19.35 12.91 11.67
C SER A 419 20.82 13.01 11.23
N PRO A 420 21.21 12.43 10.10
CA PRO A 420 22.59 12.47 9.62
C PRO A 420 22.97 13.80 8.96
N PHE A 421 22.00 14.68 8.75
CA PHE A 421 22.20 15.97 8.07
C PHE A 421 23.08 16.93 8.89
N ASN A 422 23.64 17.93 8.25
CA ASN A 422 24.38 18.99 8.95
C ASN A 422 23.41 19.77 9.87
N ALA A 423 23.87 20.14 11.06
CA ALA A 423 23.05 20.81 12.05
C ALA A 423 22.46 22.18 11.61
N THR A 424 22.98 22.75 10.53
CA THR A 424 22.49 24.01 9.95
C THR A 424 21.35 23.81 8.93
N ILE A 425 20.99 22.56 8.62
CA ILE A 425 19.96 22.25 7.62
C ILE A 425 18.62 22.14 8.29
N ASP A 426 17.66 22.90 7.78
CA ASP A 426 16.26 22.75 8.13
C ASP A 426 15.67 21.55 7.41
N LEU A 427 15.23 20.54 8.16
CA LEU A 427 14.66 19.32 7.60
C LEU A 427 13.32 19.55 6.90
N THR A 428 12.60 20.64 7.22
CA THR A 428 11.36 21.03 6.52
C THR A 428 11.67 21.40 5.07
N SER A 429 12.80 22.10 4.83
CA SER A 429 13.24 22.43 3.48
C SER A 429 13.63 21.20 2.65
N ILE A 430 14.17 20.15 3.30
CA ILE A 430 14.48 18.87 2.64
C ILE A 430 13.21 18.18 2.14
N ARG A 431 12.13 18.23 2.92
CA ARG A 431 10.82 17.64 2.56
C ARG A 431 10.04 18.45 1.52
N GLY A 432 10.49 19.65 1.19
CA GLY A 432 9.78 20.57 0.29
C GLY A 432 8.47 21.11 0.90
N ARG A 433 8.45 21.25 2.22
CA ARG A 433 7.34 21.84 3.01
C ARG A 433 7.64 23.28 3.39
#